data_c1fd2711f92f4901c747caa5d78293b4
#
_entry.id   c1fd2711f92f4901c747caa5d78293b4
#
_cell.length_a   1.000
_cell.length_b   1.000
_cell.length_c   1.000
_cell.angle_alpha   90.00
_cell.angle_beta   90.00
_cell.angle_gamma   90.00
#
_symmetry.space_group_name_H-M   'P 1'
#
loop_
_entity.id
_entity.type
_entity.pdbx_description
1 polymer ?
#
loop_
_entity_poly.entity_id
_entity_poly.type
_entity_poly.pdbx_seq_one_letter_code
_entity_poly.pdbx_strand_id
1 'polypeptide(L)'
;MNAPTDLKVTKRDGRLENIDLDKIHRVVTWAAEGLKNVSVSQVELKSHIQFYNGIRTDDIHETIIKAAADLISQDTPDYQYLAARLAIFHLRKIAYGEFEPPHLFDHVKKLTDAGKYDRHIIADYSREEFDELNAYIDHSRDMTFSYAAVKQLEGKYLVQNRVTRQIYETPQFLYILVAMCLFSKYPKETRLDYVKRFYDAVSTFKVSLPTPIMSGVRTPTRQFSSCVLIECDDSLDSINATTSAIVKYVSQRAGIGINAGRIRGLGSEIR
;
A
#
# COMPACT_ATOMS: atom_id res chain seq x y z
N MET A 1 29.70 -18.87 -18.11
CA MET A 1 29.36 -19.91 -17.12
C MET A 1 27.87 -20.20 -17.29
N ASN A 2 27.53 -21.38 -17.79
CA ASN A 2 26.13 -21.77 -17.90
C ASN A 2 25.54 -21.85 -16.50
N ALA A 3 24.49 -21.06 -16.22
CA ALA A 3 23.69 -21.25 -15.02
C ALA A 3 23.20 -22.69 -14.96
N PRO A 4 23.09 -23.30 -13.78
CA PRO A 4 22.57 -24.66 -13.68
C PRO A 4 21.17 -24.69 -14.29
N THR A 5 21.03 -25.37 -15.43
CA THR A 5 19.82 -25.48 -16.23
C THR A 5 18.70 -26.28 -15.57
N ASP A 6 18.89 -26.75 -14.33
CA ASP A 6 17.99 -27.63 -13.61
C ASP A 6 17.30 -27.03 -12.39
N LEU A 7 17.45 -25.71 -12.13
CA LEU A 7 16.71 -25.08 -11.04
C LEU A 7 15.21 -25.07 -11.33
N LYS A 8 14.43 -25.59 -10.40
CA LYS A 8 12.97 -25.56 -10.45
C LYS A 8 12.41 -24.47 -9.56
N VAL A 9 11.30 -23.91 -9.98
CA VAL A 9 10.52 -22.91 -9.19
C VAL A 9 9.17 -23.49 -8.83
N THR A 10 8.69 -23.16 -7.63
CA THR A 10 7.34 -23.46 -7.20
C THR A 10 6.43 -22.29 -7.56
N LYS A 11 5.47 -22.57 -8.42
CA LYS A 11 4.45 -21.59 -8.83
C LYS A 11 3.44 -21.35 -7.72
N ARG A 12 2.63 -20.28 -7.82
CA ARG A 12 1.58 -19.96 -6.84
C ARG A 12 0.54 -21.04 -6.66
N ASP A 13 0.28 -21.83 -7.71
CA ASP A 13 -0.63 -22.99 -7.69
C ASP A 13 0.04 -24.30 -7.21
N GLY A 14 1.30 -24.23 -6.76
CA GLY A 14 2.07 -25.38 -6.25
C GLY A 14 2.78 -26.22 -7.32
N ARG A 15 2.61 -25.94 -8.61
CA ARG A 15 3.32 -26.67 -9.68
C ARG A 15 4.81 -26.34 -9.68
N LEU A 16 5.62 -27.33 -10.04
CA LEU A 16 7.05 -27.16 -10.27
C LEU A 16 7.33 -26.97 -11.75
N GLU A 17 8.04 -25.91 -12.10
CA GLU A 17 8.50 -25.62 -13.47
C GLU A 17 10.00 -25.30 -13.45
N ASN A 18 10.67 -25.42 -14.61
CA ASN A 18 12.03 -24.93 -14.72
C ASN A 18 12.05 -23.41 -14.58
N ILE A 19 13.11 -22.88 -13.94
CA ILE A 19 13.30 -21.44 -13.85
C ILE A 19 13.49 -20.86 -15.25
N ASP A 20 12.77 -19.78 -15.54
CA ASP A 20 12.88 -19.04 -16.80
C ASP A 20 13.59 -17.70 -16.49
N LEU A 21 14.90 -17.68 -16.68
CA LEU A 21 15.73 -16.48 -16.46
C LEU A 21 15.41 -15.38 -17.47
N ASP A 22 14.93 -15.71 -18.66
CA ASP A 22 14.57 -14.72 -19.68
C ASP A 22 13.33 -13.93 -19.23
N LYS A 23 12.39 -14.55 -18.49
CA LYS A 23 11.27 -13.81 -17.88
C LYS A 23 11.75 -12.82 -16.85
N ILE A 24 12.72 -13.21 -16.02
CA ILE A 24 13.29 -12.33 -15.01
C ILE A 24 14.00 -11.17 -15.71
N HIS A 25 14.83 -11.46 -16.71
CA HIS A 25 15.52 -10.46 -17.51
C HIS A 25 14.56 -9.43 -18.11
N ARG A 26 13.46 -9.88 -18.73
CA ARG A 26 12.46 -8.98 -19.32
C ARG A 26 11.83 -8.06 -18.28
N VAL A 27 11.50 -8.57 -17.09
CA VAL A 27 10.88 -7.76 -16.03
C VAL A 27 11.88 -6.73 -15.48
N VAL A 28 13.13 -7.11 -15.24
CA VAL A 28 14.15 -6.17 -14.74
C VAL A 28 14.49 -5.11 -15.80
N THR A 29 14.59 -5.50 -17.07
CA THR A 29 14.82 -4.58 -18.19
C THR A 29 13.67 -3.58 -18.32
N TRP A 30 12.42 -4.03 -18.30
CA TRP A 30 11.25 -3.17 -18.29
C TRP A 30 11.28 -2.18 -17.11
N ALA A 31 11.61 -2.65 -15.91
CA ALA A 31 11.68 -1.78 -14.73
C ALA A 31 12.80 -0.72 -14.83
N ALA A 32 13.85 -0.99 -15.60
CA ALA A 32 14.98 -0.10 -15.82
C ALA A 32 14.75 0.94 -16.94
N GLU A 33 13.68 0.82 -17.73
CA GLU A 33 13.43 1.71 -18.86
C GLU A 33 13.42 3.18 -18.45
N GLY A 34 14.22 4.01 -19.15
CA GLY A 34 14.33 5.45 -18.94
C GLY A 34 15.06 5.87 -17.66
N LEU A 35 15.57 4.94 -16.86
CA LEU A 35 16.39 5.24 -15.67
C LEU A 35 17.86 5.41 -16.05
N LYS A 36 18.56 6.25 -15.28
CA LYS A 36 20.00 6.53 -15.50
C LYS A 36 20.86 5.78 -14.48
N ASN A 37 22.04 5.39 -14.89
CA ASN A 37 23.03 4.75 -14.01
C ASN A 37 22.51 3.50 -13.26
N VAL A 38 21.62 2.74 -13.90
CA VAL A 38 21.16 1.43 -13.41
C VAL A 38 21.67 0.33 -14.34
N SER A 39 22.03 -0.82 -13.77
CA SER A 39 22.51 -1.99 -14.51
C SER A 39 21.62 -3.19 -14.23
N VAL A 40 20.93 -3.67 -15.26
CA VAL A 40 20.13 -4.88 -15.21
C VAL A 40 20.99 -6.08 -14.78
N SER A 41 22.18 -6.21 -15.38
CA SER A 41 23.09 -7.33 -15.07
C SER A 41 23.56 -7.34 -13.62
N GLN A 42 23.76 -6.18 -12.98
CA GLN A 42 24.13 -6.14 -11.56
C GLN A 42 23.00 -6.65 -10.66
N VAL A 43 21.76 -6.26 -10.95
CA VAL A 43 20.58 -6.74 -10.21
C VAL A 43 20.42 -8.24 -10.38
N GLU A 44 20.56 -8.73 -11.61
CA GLU A 44 20.47 -10.16 -11.92
C GLU A 44 21.55 -10.96 -11.22
N LEU A 45 22.81 -10.56 -11.32
CA LEU A 45 23.92 -11.24 -10.66
C LEU A 45 23.71 -11.31 -9.15
N LYS A 46 23.31 -10.18 -8.55
CA LYS A 46 23.08 -10.09 -7.10
C LYS A 46 21.89 -10.92 -6.63
N SER A 47 20.87 -11.09 -7.46
CA SER A 47 19.68 -11.90 -7.14
C SER A 47 19.89 -13.38 -7.44
N HIS A 48 20.49 -13.74 -8.59
CA HIS A 48 20.62 -15.13 -9.05
C HIS A 48 21.44 -15.99 -8.11
N ILE A 49 22.47 -15.43 -7.46
CA ILE A 49 23.29 -16.16 -6.46
C ILE A 49 22.49 -16.59 -5.22
N GLN A 50 21.29 -16.05 -5.03
CA GLN A 50 20.41 -16.37 -3.91
C GLN A 50 19.32 -17.38 -4.27
N PHE A 51 19.20 -17.77 -5.56
CA PHE A 51 18.20 -18.72 -5.99
C PHE A 51 18.60 -20.16 -5.64
N TYR A 52 17.65 -20.94 -5.20
CA TYR A 52 17.81 -22.35 -4.85
C TYR A 52 16.70 -23.20 -5.50
N ASN A 53 16.91 -24.51 -5.58
CA ASN A 53 15.96 -25.42 -6.20
C ASN A 53 14.66 -25.49 -5.38
N GLY A 54 13.53 -25.31 -6.05
CA GLY A 54 12.20 -25.25 -5.42
C GLY A 54 11.80 -23.88 -4.90
N ILE A 55 12.62 -22.81 -5.12
CA ILE A 55 12.28 -21.43 -4.70
C ILE A 55 10.88 -21.05 -5.21
N ARG A 56 10.11 -20.34 -4.40
CA ARG A 56 8.79 -19.86 -4.80
C ARG A 56 8.89 -18.65 -5.71
N THR A 57 7.94 -18.51 -6.64
CA THR A 57 7.90 -17.35 -7.54
C THR A 57 7.86 -16.02 -6.76
N ASP A 58 7.15 -15.96 -5.64
CA ASP A 58 7.06 -14.76 -4.81
C ASP A 58 8.42 -14.43 -4.17
N ASP A 59 9.16 -15.43 -3.69
CA ASP A 59 10.49 -15.26 -3.10
C ASP A 59 11.52 -14.80 -4.16
N ILE A 60 11.37 -15.23 -5.42
CA ILE A 60 12.15 -14.71 -6.54
C ILE A 60 11.93 -13.21 -6.72
N HIS A 61 10.66 -12.76 -6.74
CA HIS A 61 10.34 -11.33 -6.84
C HIS A 61 10.90 -10.54 -5.68
N GLU A 62 10.73 -11.00 -4.45
CA GLU A 62 11.28 -10.33 -3.27
C GLU A 62 12.81 -10.24 -3.32
N THR A 63 13.48 -11.31 -3.76
CA THR A 63 14.94 -11.34 -3.91
C THR A 63 15.43 -10.32 -4.94
N ILE A 64 14.75 -10.20 -6.09
CA ILE A 64 15.10 -9.24 -7.13
C ILE A 64 14.85 -7.80 -6.64
N ILE A 65 13.74 -7.53 -5.98
CA ILE A 65 13.42 -6.23 -5.39
C ILE A 65 14.49 -5.83 -4.39
N LYS A 66 14.88 -6.76 -3.49
CA LYS A 66 15.92 -6.52 -2.50
C LYS A 66 17.29 -6.28 -3.16
N ALA A 67 17.64 -7.06 -4.18
CA ALA A 67 18.89 -6.88 -4.93
C ALA A 67 18.98 -5.47 -5.55
N ALA A 68 17.86 -4.97 -6.12
CA ALA A 68 17.79 -3.61 -6.66
C ALA A 68 17.86 -2.55 -5.55
N ALA A 69 17.15 -2.75 -4.44
CA ALA A 69 17.15 -1.82 -3.31
C ALA A 69 18.50 -1.68 -2.64
N ASP A 70 19.27 -2.78 -2.54
CA ASP A 70 20.63 -2.78 -1.99
C ASP A 70 21.66 -2.04 -2.85
N LEU A 71 21.31 -1.67 -4.09
CA LEU A 71 22.13 -0.87 -4.99
C LEU A 71 21.83 0.63 -4.93
N ILE A 72 20.86 1.05 -4.11
CA ILE A 72 20.52 2.47 -3.91
C ILE A 72 21.69 3.16 -3.20
N SER A 73 22.25 4.21 -3.80
CA SER A 73 23.31 5.02 -3.22
C SER A 73 23.20 6.48 -3.70
N GLN A 74 24.03 7.36 -3.17
CA GLN A 74 24.14 8.74 -3.65
C GLN A 74 24.57 8.82 -5.12
N ASP A 75 25.44 7.91 -5.57
CA ASP A 75 25.95 7.88 -6.94
C ASP A 75 24.96 7.21 -7.91
N THR A 76 24.09 6.36 -7.41
CA THR A 76 23.12 5.58 -8.19
C THR A 76 21.71 5.67 -7.62
N PRO A 77 21.13 6.88 -7.51
CA PRO A 77 19.85 7.09 -6.84
C PRO A 77 18.67 6.47 -7.61
N ASP A 78 18.77 6.28 -8.91
CA ASP A 78 17.67 5.76 -9.75
C ASP A 78 17.33 4.29 -9.47
N TYR A 79 18.20 3.54 -8.76
CA TYR A 79 17.84 2.22 -8.28
C TYR A 79 16.62 2.24 -7.34
N GLN A 80 16.31 3.37 -6.69
CA GLN A 80 15.08 3.50 -5.90
C GLN A 80 13.83 3.38 -6.77
N TYR A 81 13.85 3.88 -7.99
CA TYR A 81 12.74 3.76 -8.93
C TYR A 81 12.69 2.38 -9.57
N LEU A 82 13.84 1.79 -9.88
CA LEU A 82 13.90 0.42 -10.37
C LEU A 82 13.34 -0.56 -9.34
N ALA A 83 13.77 -0.48 -8.09
CA ALA A 83 13.25 -1.30 -7.00
C ALA A 83 11.75 -1.06 -6.76
N ALA A 84 11.28 0.20 -6.86
CA ALA A 84 9.87 0.53 -6.75
C ALA A 84 9.03 -0.10 -7.86
N ARG A 85 9.46 -0.01 -9.12
CA ARG A 85 8.73 -0.60 -10.27
C ARG A 85 8.65 -2.12 -10.16
N LEU A 86 9.72 -2.78 -9.73
CA LEU A 86 9.72 -4.21 -9.45
C LEU A 86 8.76 -4.56 -8.30
N ALA A 87 8.72 -3.73 -7.25
CA ALA A 87 7.79 -3.91 -6.15
C ALA A 87 6.33 -3.71 -6.60
N ILE A 88 6.02 -2.70 -7.41
CA ILE A 88 4.68 -2.49 -8.01
C ILE A 88 4.29 -3.66 -8.91
N PHE A 89 5.21 -4.17 -9.74
CA PHE A 89 4.95 -5.36 -10.54
C PHE A 89 4.52 -6.55 -9.68
N HIS A 90 5.28 -6.82 -8.61
CA HIS A 90 4.97 -7.88 -7.66
C HIS A 90 3.65 -7.64 -6.93
N LEU A 91 3.42 -6.41 -6.46
CA LEU A 91 2.20 -5.99 -5.78
C LEU A 91 0.94 -6.24 -6.63
N ARG A 92 0.97 -5.90 -7.93
CA ARG A 92 -0.14 -6.18 -8.86
C ARG A 92 -0.42 -7.69 -8.96
N LYS A 93 0.64 -8.52 -9.03
CA LYS A 93 0.51 -9.98 -9.02
C LYS A 93 -0.09 -10.51 -7.71
N ILE A 94 0.24 -9.91 -6.57
CA ILE A 94 -0.35 -10.28 -5.27
C ILE A 94 -1.82 -9.86 -5.21
N ALA A 95 -2.14 -8.63 -5.61
CA ALA A 95 -3.47 -8.06 -5.46
C ALA A 95 -4.48 -8.64 -6.48
N TYR A 96 -4.04 -8.86 -7.71
CA TYR A 96 -4.92 -9.19 -8.83
C TYR A 96 -4.68 -10.56 -9.47
N GLY A 97 -3.55 -11.19 -9.21
CA GLY A 97 -3.10 -12.42 -9.91
C GLY A 97 -2.41 -12.15 -11.25
N GLU A 98 -2.53 -10.93 -11.77
CA GLU A 98 -1.99 -10.50 -13.07
C GLU A 98 -1.38 -9.09 -12.97
N PHE A 99 -0.70 -8.64 -14.03
CA PHE A 99 -0.06 -7.32 -14.04
C PHE A 99 -1.08 -6.19 -14.29
N GLU A 100 -2.03 -6.42 -15.20
CA GLU A 100 -3.05 -5.43 -15.52
C GLU A 100 -4.10 -5.37 -14.40
N PRO A 101 -4.42 -4.17 -13.88
CA PRO A 101 -5.48 -4.01 -12.91
C PRO A 101 -6.85 -4.39 -13.49
N PRO A 102 -7.71 -5.06 -12.71
CA PRO A 102 -9.06 -5.37 -13.14
C PRO A 102 -9.91 -4.11 -13.27
N HIS A 103 -11.09 -4.23 -13.88
CA HIS A 103 -12.05 -3.14 -13.91
C HIS A 103 -12.44 -2.70 -12.49
N LEU A 104 -12.46 -1.38 -12.24
CA LEU A 104 -12.66 -0.80 -10.91
C LEU A 104 -13.94 -1.32 -10.23
N PHE A 105 -15.07 -1.37 -10.95
CA PHE A 105 -16.34 -1.85 -10.40
C PHE A 105 -16.26 -3.31 -9.94
N ASP A 106 -15.73 -4.18 -10.79
CA ASP A 106 -15.67 -5.61 -10.51
C ASP A 106 -14.77 -5.91 -9.31
N HIS A 107 -13.66 -5.19 -9.22
CA HIS A 107 -12.76 -5.26 -8.09
C HIS A 107 -13.42 -4.77 -6.79
N VAL A 108 -14.05 -3.59 -6.84
CA VAL A 108 -14.73 -3.01 -5.67
C VAL A 108 -15.87 -3.90 -5.21
N LYS A 109 -16.68 -4.41 -6.15
CA LYS A 109 -17.78 -5.33 -5.81
C LYS A 109 -17.27 -6.60 -5.11
N LYS A 110 -16.25 -7.24 -5.66
CA LYS A 110 -15.62 -8.44 -5.07
C LYS A 110 -15.14 -8.19 -3.64
N LEU A 111 -14.48 -7.05 -3.39
CA LEU A 111 -13.93 -6.74 -2.07
C LEU A 111 -14.99 -6.23 -1.10
N THR A 112 -16.04 -5.59 -1.59
CA THR A 112 -17.22 -5.23 -0.78
C THR A 112 -17.96 -6.48 -0.31
N ASP A 113 -18.20 -7.43 -1.21
CA ASP A 113 -18.82 -8.71 -0.87
C ASP A 113 -17.98 -9.52 0.13
N ALA A 114 -16.66 -9.39 0.08
CA ALA A 114 -15.72 -9.97 1.04
C ALA A 114 -15.55 -9.16 2.35
N GLY A 115 -16.29 -8.06 2.53
CA GLY A 115 -16.26 -7.19 3.72
C GLY A 115 -14.93 -6.43 3.91
N LYS A 116 -14.16 -6.24 2.83
CA LYS A 116 -12.91 -5.47 2.86
C LYS A 116 -13.14 -3.99 2.57
N TYR A 117 -14.05 -3.69 1.66
CA TYR A 117 -14.48 -2.33 1.35
C TYR A 117 -15.85 -2.02 1.94
N ASP A 118 -16.11 -0.73 2.11
CA ASP A 118 -17.40 -0.23 2.60
C ASP A 118 -18.49 -0.40 1.53
N ARG A 119 -19.66 -0.88 1.96
CA ARG A 119 -20.83 -1.09 1.10
C ARG A 119 -21.33 0.20 0.44
N HIS A 120 -21.12 1.34 1.07
CA HIS A 120 -21.54 2.64 0.55
C HIS A 120 -20.89 2.97 -0.80
N ILE A 121 -19.71 2.46 -1.10
CA ILE A 121 -19.05 2.73 -2.38
C ILE A 121 -19.91 2.21 -3.55
N ILE A 122 -20.42 0.99 -3.44
CA ILE A 122 -21.31 0.40 -4.47
C ILE A 122 -22.70 1.04 -4.44
N ALA A 123 -23.20 1.43 -3.26
CA ALA A 123 -24.54 1.98 -3.11
C ALA A 123 -24.66 3.44 -3.59
N ASP A 124 -23.59 4.22 -3.43
CA ASP A 124 -23.60 5.66 -3.71
C ASP A 124 -23.29 5.98 -5.19
N TYR A 125 -22.61 5.10 -5.94
CA TYR A 125 -22.19 5.32 -7.33
C TYR A 125 -22.84 4.33 -8.30
N SER A 126 -23.26 4.83 -9.47
CA SER A 126 -23.79 3.98 -10.53
C SER A 126 -22.68 3.24 -11.31
N ARG A 127 -23.07 2.24 -12.09
CA ARG A 127 -22.13 1.50 -12.95
C ARG A 127 -21.45 2.42 -13.96
N GLU A 128 -22.17 3.34 -14.55
CA GLU A 128 -21.68 4.32 -15.52
C GLU A 128 -20.63 5.24 -14.90
N GLU A 129 -20.83 5.67 -13.64
CA GLU A 129 -19.84 6.46 -12.90
C GLU A 129 -18.57 5.66 -12.63
N PHE A 130 -18.68 4.38 -12.31
CA PHE A 130 -17.53 3.49 -12.17
C PHE A 130 -16.78 3.32 -13.50
N ASP A 131 -17.49 3.15 -14.62
CA ASP A 131 -16.89 3.00 -15.94
C ASP A 131 -16.12 4.29 -16.34
N GLU A 132 -16.70 5.46 -16.06
CA GLU A 132 -16.05 6.75 -16.29
C GLU A 132 -14.78 6.91 -15.43
N LEU A 133 -14.85 6.59 -14.14
CA LEU A 133 -13.70 6.67 -13.25
C LEU A 133 -12.64 5.62 -13.60
N ASN A 134 -13.03 4.41 -13.98
CA ASN A 134 -12.11 3.38 -14.43
C ASN A 134 -11.30 3.83 -15.65
N ALA A 135 -11.94 4.49 -16.60
CA ALA A 135 -11.26 5.05 -17.78
C ALA A 135 -10.36 6.26 -17.44
N TYR A 136 -10.63 6.94 -16.33
CA TYR A 136 -9.84 8.09 -15.88
C TYR A 136 -8.59 7.73 -15.10
N ILE A 137 -8.56 6.58 -14.45
CA ILE A 137 -7.42 6.16 -13.63
C ILE A 137 -6.18 5.97 -14.50
N ASP A 138 -5.10 6.64 -14.13
CA ASP A 138 -3.79 6.48 -14.76
C ASP A 138 -2.88 5.58 -13.90
N HIS A 139 -2.90 4.29 -14.20
CA HIS A 139 -2.08 3.28 -13.50
C HIS A 139 -0.57 3.43 -13.75
N SER A 140 -0.16 4.22 -14.75
CA SER A 140 1.26 4.50 -15.00
C SER A 140 1.89 5.37 -13.90
N ARG A 141 1.08 6.13 -13.16
CA ARG A 141 1.52 6.93 -12.00
C ARG A 141 2.15 6.06 -10.91
N ASP A 142 1.81 4.78 -10.81
CA ASP A 142 2.49 3.84 -9.90
C ASP A 142 3.99 3.71 -10.18
N MET A 143 4.43 3.98 -11.42
CA MET A 143 5.84 3.88 -11.84
C MET A 143 6.70 5.09 -11.42
N THR A 144 6.08 6.10 -10.82
CA THR A 144 6.78 7.31 -10.34
C THR A 144 7.15 7.24 -8.86
N PHE A 145 6.73 6.20 -8.13
CA PHE A 145 7.06 6.03 -6.73
C PHE A 145 8.54 5.72 -6.50
N SER A 146 9.06 6.19 -5.37
CA SER A 146 10.30 5.66 -4.81
C SER A 146 10.06 4.32 -4.09
N TYR A 147 11.10 3.53 -3.91
CA TYR A 147 11.01 2.26 -3.18
C TYR A 147 10.45 2.41 -1.76
N ALA A 148 10.94 3.44 -1.03
CA ALA A 148 10.45 3.73 0.31
C ALA A 148 8.94 4.05 0.33
N ALA A 149 8.44 4.80 -0.67
CA ALA A 149 7.02 5.11 -0.79
C ALA A 149 6.18 3.86 -1.02
N VAL A 150 6.60 2.95 -1.92
CA VAL A 150 5.90 1.68 -2.14
C VAL A 150 5.86 0.84 -0.86
N LYS A 151 7.00 0.71 -0.15
CA LYS A 151 7.05 -0.03 1.12
C LYS A 151 6.18 0.58 2.21
N GLN A 152 6.09 1.91 2.26
CA GLN A 152 5.17 2.61 3.16
C GLN A 152 3.70 2.28 2.83
N LEU A 153 3.33 2.28 1.55
CA LEU A 153 1.99 1.94 1.10
C LEU A 153 1.63 0.49 1.46
N GLU A 154 2.51 -0.47 1.11
CA GLU A 154 2.33 -1.89 1.44
C GLU A 154 2.20 -2.14 2.95
N GLY A 155 3.08 -1.53 3.73
CA GLY A 155 3.13 -1.77 5.18
C GLY A 155 1.99 -1.14 5.97
N LYS A 156 1.41 -0.03 5.48
CA LYS A 156 0.55 0.81 6.30
C LYS A 156 -0.81 1.16 5.69
N TYR A 157 -0.89 1.43 4.39
CA TYR A 157 -2.04 2.10 3.79
C TYR A 157 -2.92 1.22 2.92
N LEU A 158 -2.34 0.28 2.16
CA LEU A 158 -3.12 -0.61 1.31
C LEU A 158 -3.98 -1.57 2.14
N VAL A 159 -5.20 -1.81 1.67
CA VAL A 159 -6.11 -2.75 2.32
C VAL A 159 -5.53 -4.16 2.22
N GLN A 160 -5.38 -4.81 3.35
CA GLN A 160 -4.73 -6.11 3.46
C GLN A 160 -5.30 -6.96 4.59
N ASN A 161 -5.12 -8.26 4.48
CA ASN A 161 -5.25 -9.17 5.60
C ASN A 161 -3.96 -9.15 6.42
N ARG A 162 -4.02 -8.64 7.65
CA ARG A 162 -2.82 -8.47 8.49
C ARG A 162 -2.23 -9.77 9.02
N VAL A 163 -3.00 -10.85 9.01
CA VAL A 163 -2.53 -12.18 9.42
C VAL A 163 -1.78 -12.86 8.28
N THR A 164 -2.41 -12.93 7.11
CA THR A 164 -1.85 -13.61 5.94
C THR A 164 -0.93 -12.72 5.09
N ARG A 165 -0.90 -11.41 5.35
CA ARG A 165 -0.19 -10.39 4.56
C ARG A 165 -0.69 -10.24 3.12
N GLN A 166 -1.83 -10.84 2.78
CA GLN A 166 -2.47 -10.65 1.47
C GLN A 166 -2.91 -9.20 1.30
N ILE A 167 -2.37 -8.52 0.30
CA ILE A 167 -2.76 -7.16 -0.12
C ILE A 167 -3.82 -7.29 -1.21
N TYR A 168 -4.81 -6.40 -1.19
CA TYR A 168 -5.99 -6.49 -2.07
C TYR A 168 -6.10 -5.38 -3.10
N GLU A 169 -5.22 -4.37 -3.08
CA GLU A 169 -5.30 -3.20 -3.96
C GLU A 169 -3.92 -2.65 -4.28
N THR A 170 -3.88 -1.73 -5.25
CA THR A 170 -2.69 -0.97 -5.63
C THR A 170 -2.90 0.52 -5.38
N PRO A 171 -1.85 1.37 -5.43
CA PRO A 171 -1.95 2.77 -5.05
C PRO A 171 -3.01 3.56 -5.82
N GLN A 172 -3.18 3.34 -7.12
CA GLN A 172 -4.16 4.11 -7.89
C GLN A 172 -5.60 3.79 -7.47
N PHE A 173 -5.90 2.52 -7.16
CA PHE A 173 -7.20 2.17 -6.60
C PHE A 173 -7.42 2.73 -5.19
N LEU A 174 -6.37 2.76 -4.36
CA LEU A 174 -6.44 3.44 -3.07
C LEU A 174 -6.85 4.91 -3.25
N TYR A 175 -6.17 5.66 -4.13
CA TYR A 175 -6.40 7.09 -4.30
C TYR A 175 -7.79 7.40 -4.86
N ILE A 176 -8.22 6.68 -5.89
CA ILE A 176 -9.55 6.94 -6.47
C ILE A 176 -10.67 6.57 -5.50
N LEU A 177 -10.53 5.48 -4.76
CA LEU A 177 -11.54 5.05 -3.78
C LEU A 177 -11.62 6.00 -2.57
N VAL A 178 -10.49 6.55 -2.13
CA VAL A 178 -10.50 7.61 -1.11
C VAL A 178 -11.29 8.81 -1.62
N ALA A 179 -11.01 9.26 -2.86
CA ALA A 179 -11.74 10.37 -3.47
C ALA A 179 -13.25 10.07 -3.57
N MET A 180 -13.63 8.89 -4.08
CA MET A 180 -15.03 8.47 -4.16
C MET A 180 -15.72 8.53 -2.80
N CYS A 181 -15.10 8.03 -1.74
CA CYS A 181 -15.68 8.05 -0.40
C CYS A 181 -15.88 9.48 0.13
N LEU A 182 -14.91 10.37 -0.08
CA LEU A 182 -14.98 11.75 0.41
C LEU A 182 -16.05 12.58 -0.28
N PHE A 183 -16.29 12.35 -1.56
CA PHE A 183 -17.23 13.13 -2.37
C PHE A 183 -18.56 12.40 -2.65
N SER A 184 -18.81 11.25 -2.03
CA SER A 184 -20.00 10.43 -2.28
C SER A 184 -21.33 11.17 -2.06
N LYS A 185 -21.36 12.13 -1.13
CA LYS A 185 -22.57 12.92 -0.79
C LYS A 185 -22.68 14.24 -1.54
N TYR A 186 -21.77 14.53 -2.44
CA TYR A 186 -21.87 15.70 -3.34
C TYR A 186 -22.95 15.46 -4.40
N PRO A 187 -23.50 16.56 -4.99
CA PRO A 187 -24.49 16.42 -6.07
C PRO A 187 -23.95 15.56 -7.22
N LYS A 188 -24.80 14.67 -7.75
CA LYS A 188 -24.40 13.71 -8.79
C LYS A 188 -23.79 14.37 -10.02
N GLU A 189 -24.28 15.55 -10.37
CA GLU A 189 -23.86 16.32 -11.54
C GLU A 189 -22.43 16.83 -11.45
N THR A 190 -21.88 16.96 -10.23
CA THR A 190 -20.56 17.57 -10.00
C THR A 190 -19.58 16.66 -9.29
N ARG A 191 -20.06 15.61 -8.60
CA ARG A 191 -19.21 14.80 -7.71
C ARG A 191 -18.03 14.12 -8.45
N LEU A 192 -18.21 13.70 -9.70
CA LEU A 192 -17.14 13.07 -10.48
C LEU A 192 -16.02 14.05 -10.81
N ASP A 193 -16.35 15.34 -11.05
CA ASP A 193 -15.32 16.36 -11.21
C ASP A 193 -14.47 16.52 -9.95
N TYR A 194 -15.10 16.58 -8.77
CA TYR A 194 -14.37 16.61 -7.50
C TYR A 194 -13.53 15.35 -7.26
N VAL A 195 -14.08 14.18 -7.55
CA VAL A 195 -13.34 12.89 -7.43
C VAL A 195 -12.09 12.90 -8.30
N LYS A 196 -12.22 13.29 -9.58
CA LYS A 196 -11.11 13.34 -10.53
C LYS A 196 -10.02 14.33 -10.12
N ARG A 197 -10.42 15.56 -9.77
CA ARG A 197 -9.49 16.61 -9.32
C ARG A 197 -8.75 16.21 -8.05
N PHE A 198 -9.44 15.61 -7.10
CA PHE A 198 -8.82 15.13 -5.87
C PHE A 198 -7.88 13.95 -6.13
N TYR A 199 -8.29 12.99 -6.95
CA TYR A 199 -7.45 11.89 -7.40
C TYR A 199 -6.16 12.40 -8.04
N ASP A 200 -6.25 13.36 -8.95
CA ASP A 200 -5.08 13.97 -9.58
C ASP A 200 -4.16 14.64 -8.56
N ALA A 201 -4.71 15.40 -7.62
CA ALA A 201 -3.91 16.10 -6.63
C ALA A 201 -3.14 15.13 -5.71
N VAL A 202 -3.76 14.00 -5.31
CA VAL A 202 -3.14 13.03 -4.42
C VAL A 202 -2.19 12.11 -5.18
N SER A 203 -2.60 11.59 -6.34
CA SER A 203 -1.81 10.62 -7.12
C SER A 203 -0.59 11.25 -7.81
N THR A 204 -0.54 12.59 -7.92
CA THR A 204 0.62 13.36 -8.40
C THR A 204 1.39 14.04 -7.27
N PHE A 205 1.15 13.65 -6.00
CA PHE A 205 1.85 14.11 -4.80
C PHE A 205 1.73 15.61 -4.49
N LYS A 206 0.71 16.29 -5.02
CA LYS A 206 0.43 17.70 -4.68
C LYS A 206 -0.19 17.86 -3.30
N VAL A 207 -0.85 16.80 -2.81
CA VAL A 207 -1.50 16.74 -1.50
C VAL A 207 -1.14 15.42 -0.84
N SER A 208 -0.76 15.46 0.44
CA SER A 208 -0.65 14.27 1.29
C SER A 208 -1.87 14.15 2.19
N LEU A 209 -2.26 12.93 2.50
CA LEU A 209 -3.42 12.64 3.32
C LEU A 209 -3.01 12.05 4.68
N PRO A 210 -3.76 12.32 5.76
CA PRO A 210 -3.48 11.72 7.06
C PRO A 210 -3.71 10.22 7.04
N THR A 211 -2.95 9.52 7.88
CA THR A 211 -2.95 8.05 7.96
C THR A 211 -4.35 7.42 8.04
N PRO A 212 -5.28 7.89 8.89
CA PRO A 212 -6.61 7.25 8.99
C PRO A 212 -7.44 7.37 7.71
N ILE A 213 -7.29 8.44 6.95
CA ILE A 213 -7.94 8.61 5.64
C ILE A 213 -7.35 7.63 4.63
N MET A 214 -6.03 7.60 4.51
CA MET A 214 -5.32 6.71 3.59
C MET A 214 -5.60 5.23 3.86
N SER A 215 -5.64 4.83 5.13
CA SER A 215 -5.80 3.41 5.50
C SER A 215 -7.25 2.97 5.71
N GLY A 216 -8.19 3.91 5.96
CA GLY A 216 -9.48 3.56 6.54
C GLY A 216 -10.72 3.98 5.78
N VAL A 217 -10.73 5.14 5.07
CA VAL A 217 -11.99 5.75 4.62
C VAL A 217 -12.82 4.88 3.68
N ARG A 218 -12.19 4.03 2.87
CA ARG A 218 -12.86 3.08 1.96
C ARG A 218 -13.19 1.74 2.60
N THR A 219 -12.89 1.58 3.88
CA THR A 219 -13.14 0.35 4.65
C THR A 219 -14.29 0.57 5.66
N PRO A 220 -14.78 -0.47 6.34
CA PRO A 220 -15.76 -0.31 7.42
C PRO A 220 -15.30 0.51 8.63
N THR A 221 -14.05 0.98 8.69
CA THR A 221 -13.51 1.82 9.75
C THR A 221 -14.27 3.16 9.82
N ARG A 222 -14.49 3.68 11.05
CA ARG A 222 -15.21 4.95 11.28
C ARG A 222 -14.42 5.94 12.12
N GLN A 223 -13.20 5.62 12.51
CA GLN A 223 -12.31 6.51 13.25
C GLN A 223 -11.26 7.11 12.30
N PHE A 224 -11.29 8.44 12.11
CA PHE A 224 -10.44 9.15 11.16
C PHE A 224 -9.53 10.21 11.80
N SER A 225 -9.57 10.37 13.12
CA SER A 225 -8.64 11.24 13.83
C SER A 225 -7.25 10.60 13.89
N SER A 226 -6.24 11.30 13.37
CA SER A 226 -4.85 10.83 13.37
C SER A 226 -4.24 10.87 14.77
N CYS A 227 -4.51 11.96 15.51
CA CYS A 227 -3.97 12.20 16.85
C CYS A 227 -5.07 12.70 17.78
N VAL A 228 -5.02 12.26 19.02
CA VAL A 228 -5.93 12.65 20.10
C VAL A 228 -5.12 13.10 21.29
N LEU A 229 -5.47 14.24 21.86
CA LEU A 229 -4.86 14.75 23.10
C LEU A 229 -5.82 14.45 24.26
N ILE A 230 -5.28 13.94 25.36
CA ILE A 230 -6.03 13.61 26.56
C ILE A 230 -5.41 14.35 27.75
N GLU A 231 -6.21 15.11 28.48
CA GLU A 231 -5.80 15.67 29.78
C GLU A 231 -6.08 14.65 30.88
N CYS A 232 -5.12 14.53 31.79
CA CYS A 232 -5.24 13.71 32.98
C CYS A 232 -5.23 14.60 34.20
N ASP A 233 -6.32 14.63 34.95
CA ASP A 233 -6.42 15.38 36.22
C ASP A 233 -5.87 14.54 37.39
N ASP A 234 -5.64 15.25 38.52
CA ASP A 234 -5.03 14.71 39.72
C ASP A 234 -6.01 13.93 40.60
N SER A 235 -6.58 12.84 40.03
CA SER A 235 -7.44 11.89 40.75
C SER A 235 -7.31 10.49 40.19
N LEU A 236 -7.57 9.48 41.00
CA LEU A 236 -7.56 8.08 40.58
C LEU A 236 -8.59 7.83 39.47
N ASP A 237 -9.76 8.46 39.57
CA ASP A 237 -10.81 8.32 38.54
C ASP A 237 -10.35 8.89 37.19
N SER A 238 -9.71 10.07 37.19
CA SER A 238 -9.18 10.66 35.96
C SER A 238 -8.03 9.85 35.37
N ILE A 239 -7.13 9.34 36.19
CA ILE A 239 -6.04 8.46 35.76
C ILE A 239 -6.58 7.20 35.10
N ASN A 240 -7.58 6.57 35.73
CA ASN A 240 -8.22 5.36 35.20
C ASN A 240 -8.99 5.65 33.89
N ALA A 241 -9.76 6.75 33.85
CA ALA A 241 -10.46 7.19 32.64
C ALA A 241 -9.50 7.46 31.48
N THR A 242 -8.36 8.12 31.74
CA THR A 242 -7.29 8.38 30.78
C THR A 242 -6.75 7.06 30.22
N THR A 243 -6.45 6.08 31.07
CA THR A 243 -5.98 4.75 30.65
C THR A 243 -7.00 4.06 29.75
N SER A 244 -8.27 4.09 30.12
CA SER A 244 -9.36 3.50 29.32
C SER A 244 -9.52 4.19 27.96
N ALA A 245 -9.40 5.51 27.92
CA ALA A 245 -9.43 6.27 26.68
C ALA A 245 -8.26 5.94 25.75
N ILE A 246 -7.04 5.85 26.30
CA ILE A 246 -5.84 5.44 25.54
C ILE A 246 -6.08 4.09 24.85
N VAL A 247 -6.53 3.08 25.59
CA VAL A 247 -6.78 1.73 25.04
C VAL A 247 -7.78 1.81 23.87
N LYS A 248 -8.88 2.54 24.03
CA LYS A 248 -9.90 2.68 22.99
C LYS A 248 -9.39 3.37 21.74
N TYR A 249 -8.70 4.51 21.86
CA TYR A 249 -8.18 5.24 20.72
C TYR A 249 -7.05 4.51 20.00
N VAL A 250 -6.12 3.91 20.75
CA VAL A 250 -4.99 3.16 20.16
C VAL A 250 -5.50 1.92 19.42
N SER A 251 -6.52 1.22 19.96
CA SER A 251 -7.14 0.09 19.26
C SER A 251 -7.75 0.47 17.91
N GLN A 252 -8.14 1.76 17.74
CA GLN A 252 -8.63 2.34 16.50
C GLN A 252 -7.53 3.04 15.68
N ARG A 253 -6.24 2.83 16.02
CA ARG A 253 -5.05 3.32 15.31
C ARG A 253 -4.81 4.83 15.40
N ALA A 254 -5.34 5.51 16.42
CA ALA A 254 -5.00 6.90 16.71
C ALA A 254 -3.67 6.99 17.48
N GLY A 255 -2.89 8.03 17.19
CA GLY A 255 -1.79 8.46 18.05
C GLY A 255 -2.33 9.19 19.27
N ILE A 256 -1.68 9.05 20.43
CA ILE A 256 -2.13 9.66 21.69
C ILE A 256 -1.03 10.55 22.26
N GLY A 257 -1.39 11.78 22.59
CA GLY A 257 -0.64 12.66 23.48
C GLY A 257 -1.35 12.78 24.84
N ILE A 258 -0.62 12.70 25.92
CA ILE A 258 -1.17 12.80 27.27
C ILE A 258 -0.57 14.03 27.93
N ASN A 259 -1.43 14.91 28.45
CA ASN A 259 -1.02 15.98 29.37
C ASN A 259 -1.20 15.51 30.80
N ALA A 260 -0.10 15.21 31.48
CA ALA A 260 -0.04 14.85 32.91
C ALA A 260 0.39 16.03 33.80
N GLY A 261 0.46 17.23 33.26
CA GLY A 261 0.96 18.41 34.00
C GLY A 261 0.09 18.87 35.16
N ARG A 262 -1.13 18.33 35.29
CA ARG A 262 -2.03 18.60 36.42
C ARG A 262 -1.85 17.62 37.58
N ILE A 263 -1.14 16.51 37.39
CA ILE A 263 -0.88 15.55 38.45
C ILE A 263 0.14 16.14 39.41
N ARG A 264 -0.13 16.03 40.71
CA ARG A 264 0.75 16.52 41.78
C ARG A 264 2.15 15.92 41.71
N GLY A 265 3.14 16.58 42.26
CA GLY A 265 4.53 16.18 42.25
C GLY A 265 4.80 14.93 43.11
N LEU A 266 5.99 14.35 42.88
CA LEU A 266 6.49 13.22 43.67
C LEU A 266 6.49 13.54 45.18
N GLY A 267 6.08 12.56 46.00
CA GLY A 267 5.97 12.69 47.46
C GLY A 267 4.64 13.27 47.97
N SER A 268 3.75 13.67 47.07
CA SER A 268 2.39 14.09 47.43
C SER A 268 1.45 12.88 47.50
N GLU A 269 0.51 12.89 48.46
CA GLU A 269 -0.51 11.84 48.56
C GLU A 269 -1.57 12.02 47.47
N ILE A 270 -1.92 10.92 46.76
CA ILE A 270 -3.06 10.85 45.87
C ILE A 270 -4.24 10.32 46.69
N ARG A 271 -5.28 11.15 46.84
CA ARG A 271 -6.49 10.83 47.59
C ARG A 271 -7.59 10.28 46.69
#